data_10797adef79d1ee4325e59cd2e4ee425
#
_entry.id   10797adef79d1ee4325e59cd2e4ee425
#
_cell.length_a   1.000
_cell.length_b   1.000
_cell.length_c   1.000
_cell.angle_alpha   90.00
_cell.angle_beta   90.00
_cell.angle_gamma   90.00
#
_symmetry.space_group_name_H-M   'P 1'
#
loop_
_entity.id
_entity.type
_entity.pdbx_description
1 polymer ?
#
loop_
_entity_poly.entity_id
_entity_poly.type
_entity_poly.pdbx_seq_one_letter_code
_entity_poly.pdbx_strand_id
1 'polypeptide(L)'
;LKEKGEDVCLITKDIFERIKADTVGIKSEDFYEVVVPEFEEQYSGRMEVYTSSECLSKFFKNKVMEKKDLTFYDEENKCYVEPKLEINQFLIIHCNDNDKQTALGRFDGKVIRPLLYKDNNNIMGISPRNVGQKFMLECLSMDAKKAPLVIIKGPAGTAKTLFSLAVGLQKIL
;
A
#
# COMPACT_ATOMS: atom_id res chain seq x y z
N LEU A 1 23.82 -17.33 -32.04
CA LEU A 1 22.72 -18.26 -32.26
C LEU A 1 22.21 -18.13 -33.70
N LYS A 2 21.83 -16.94 -34.15
CA LYS A 2 21.38 -16.72 -35.54
C LYS A 2 22.42 -17.13 -36.59
N GLU A 3 23.70 -16.84 -36.35
CA GLU A 3 24.81 -17.27 -37.21
C GLU A 3 24.95 -18.80 -37.31
N LYS A 4 24.37 -19.53 -36.36
CA LYS A 4 24.27 -20.97 -36.35
C LYS A 4 23.02 -21.53 -37.03
N GLY A 5 22.20 -20.66 -37.64
CA GLY A 5 20.95 -21.02 -38.29
C GLY A 5 19.78 -21.30 -37.34
N GLU A 6 19.91 -20.91 -36.07
CA GLU A 6 18.81 -21.02 -35.09
C GLU A 6 17.78 -19.92 -35.31
N ASP A 7 16.49 -20.22 -35.14
CA ASP A 7 15.42 -19.25 -35.14
C ASP A 7 15.41 -18.54 -33.78
N VAL A 8 15.69 -17.23 -33.79
CA VAL A 8 15.87 -16.42 -32.58
C VAL A 8 14.90 -15.27 -32.58
N CYS A 9 14.15 -15.10 -31.50
CA CYS A 9 13.28 -13.95 -31.26
C CYS A 9 13.68 -13.26 -29.93
N LEU A 10 13.83 -11.93 -29.98
CA LEU A 10 14.03 -11.11 -28.78
C LEU A 10 12.68 -10.69 -28.23
N ILE A 11 12.39 -11.03 -26.99
CA ILE A 11 11.16 -10.57 -26.30
C ILE A 11 11.55 -9.51 -25.28
N THR A 12 11.12 -8.27 -25.49
CA THR A 12 11.42 -7.14 -24.61
C THR A 12 10.39 -6.02 -24.73
N LYS A 13 10.13 -5.28 -23.63
CA LYS A 13 9.32 -4.05 -23.62
C LYS A 13 10.11 -2.82 -24.04
N ASP A 14 11.44 -2.88 -24.02
CA ASP A 14 12.26 -1.73 -24.41
C ASP A 14 12.23 -1.53 -25.92
N ILE A 15 11.64 -0.40 -26.33
CA ILE A 15 11.50 0.00 -27.73
C ILE A 15 12.88 0.13 -28.39
N PHE A 16 13.88 0.65 -27.68
CA PHE A 16 15.22 0.82 -28.25
C PHE A 16 15.92 -0.51 -28.45
N GLU A 17 15.72 -1.49 -27.59
CA GLU A 17 16.23 -2.85 -27.79
C GLU A 17 15.57 -3.51 -29.00
N ARG A 18 14.25 -3.35 -29.19
CA ARG A 18 13.54 -3.88 -30.37
C ARG A 18 14.06 -3.27 -31.66
N ILE A 19 14.23 -1.94 -31.71
CA ILE A 19 14.79 -1.25 -32.88
C ILE A 19 16.20 -1.77 -33.19
N LYS A 20 17.05 -1.95 -32.18
CA LYS A 20 18.39 -2.52 -32.38
C LYS A 20 18.34 -3.96 -32.89
N ALA A 21 17.46 -4.79 -32.35
CA ALA A 21 17.27 -6.14 -32.83
C ALA A 21 16.87 -6.20 -34.30
N ASP A 22 15.91 -5.35 -34.70
CA ASP A 22 15.43 -5.23 -36.07
C ASP A 22 16.55 -4.77 -37.05
N THR A 23 17.41 -3.84 -36.62
CA THR A 23 18.52 -3.36 -37.44
C THR A 23 19.57 -4.44 -37.72
N VAL A 24 19.73 -5.42 -36.83
CA VAL A 24 20.61 -6.58 -37.03
C VAL A 24 19.85 -7.82 -37.54
N GLY A 25 18.60 -7.64 -37.95
CA GLY A 25 17.75 -8.66 -38.56
C GLY A 25 17.29 -9.75 -37.57
N ILE A 26 17.29 -9.48 -36.27
CA ILE A 26 16.72 -10.37 -35.25
C ILE A 26 15.24 -10.00 -35.07
N LYS A 27 14.34 -10.98 -35.21
CA LYS A 27 12.91 -10.78 -34.92
C LYS A 27 12.74 -10.31 -33.48
N SER A 28 11.95 -9.26 -33.26
CA SER A 28 11.63 -8.79 -31.91
C SER A 28 10.13 -8.74 -31.69
N GLU A 29 9.69 -9.08 -30.48
CA GLU A 29 8.29 -9.08 -30.07
C GLU A 29 8.14 -8.38 -28.72
N ASP A 30 6.96 -7.79 -28.53
CA ASP A 30 6.60 -7.23 -27.23
C ASP A 30 6.23 -8.33 -26.26
N PHE A 31 6.50 -8.12 -24.98
CA PHE A 31 6.03 -9.00 -23.94
C PHE A 31 4.56 -8.70 -23.66
N TYR A 32 3.66 -9.58 -24.08
CA TYR A 32 2.24 -9.44 -23.75
C TYR A 32 2.03 -9.66 -22.28
N GLU A 33 1.66 -8.61 -21.56
CA GLU A 33 1.21 -8.72 -20.19
C GLU A 33 -0.11 -9.50 -20.12
N VAL A 34 -0.17 -10.41 -19.17
CA VAL A 34 -1.45 -10.78 -18.59
C VAL A 34 -2.12 -9.48 -18.14
N VAL A 35 -3.31 -9.19 -18.65
CA VAL A 35 -4.06 -7.98 -18.31
C VAL A 35 -4.21 -7.98 -16.80
N VAL A 36 -3.51 -7.03 -16.17
CA VAL A 36 -3.71 -6.80 -14.72
C VAL A 36 -5.08 -6.13 -14.59
N PRO A 37 -5.98 -6.61 -13.72
CA PRO A 37 -7.26 -5.97 -13.49
C PRO A 37 -7.14 -4.46 -13.34
N GLU A 38 -8.13 -3.70 -13.77
CA GLU A 38 -8.14 -2.25 -13.65
C GLU A 38 -7.83 -1.82 -12.21
N PHE A 39 -7.30 -0.63 -12.04
CA PHE A 39 -6.75 -0.14 -10.76
C PHE A 39 -7.74 -0.23 -9.59
N GLU A 40 -9.04 -0.20 -9.89
CA GLU A 40 -10.15 -0.26 -8.93
C GLU A 40 -10.33 -1.64 -8.27
N GLU A 41 -9.92 -2.71 -8.96
CA GLU A 41 -10.01 -4.09 -8.44
C GLU A 41 -8.77 -4.53 -7.63
N GLN A 42 -7.73 -3.69 -7.59
CA GLN A 42 -6.50 -4.06 -6.90
C GLN A 42 -6.57 -3.72 -5.41
N TYR A 43 -6.18 -4.69 -4.57
CA TYR A 43 -6.01 -4.47 -3.14
C TYR A 43 -5.04 -3.31 -2.86
N SER A 44 -5.56 -2.23 -2.31
CA SER A 44 -4.79 -1.01 -2.06
C SER A 44 -4.00 -1.02 -0.74
N GLY A 45 -4.25 -2.00 0.13
CA GLY A 45 -3.70 -2.08 1.49
C GLY A 45 -4.33 -1.10 2.48
N ARG A 46 -5.30 -0.28 2.04
CA ARG A 46 -6.02 0.69 2.88
C ARG A 46 -7.51 0.71 2.57
N MET A 47 -8.30 1.12 3.54
CA MET A 47 -9.75 1.27 3.41
C MET A 47 -10.22 2.49 4.21
N GLU A 48 -11.22 3.18 3.71
CA GLU A 48 -11.94 4.21 4.44
C GLU A 48 -13.16 3.58 5.12
N VAL A 49 -13.31 3.83 6.41
CA VAL A 49 -14.36 3.25 7.25
C VAL A 49 -14.96 4.31 8.16
N TYR A 50 -16.13 4.04 8.67
CA TYR A 50 -16.92 4.97 9.45
C TYR A 50 -17.26 4.40 10.81
N THR A 51 -17.37 5.27 11.82
CA THR A 51 -17.74 4.89 13.18
C THR A 51 -18.44 6.03 13.92
N SER A 52 -19.06 5.74 15.05
CA SER A 52 -19.65 6.77 15.89
C SER A 52 -18.60 7.56 16.69
N SER A 53 -18.94 8.76 17.11
CA SER A 53 -18.13 9.61 17.97
C SER A 53 -17.73 8.92 19.28
N GLU A 54 -18.64 8.14 19.85
CA GLU A 54 -18.39 7.38 21.08
C GLU A 54 -17.33 6.30 20.89
N CYS A 55 -17.44 5.49 19.81
CA CYS A 55 -16.47 4.43 19.47
C CYS A 55 -15.11 5.04 19.16
N LEU A 56 -15.06 6.15 18.44
CA LEU A 56 -13.82 6.86 18.15
C LEU A 56 -13.13 7.38 19.42
N SER A 57 -13.90 7.92 20.37
CA SER A 57 -13.39 8.37 21.67
C SER A 57 -12.83 7.19 22.49
N LYS A 58 -13.52 6.05 22.49
CA LYS A 58 -13.03 4.80 23.12
C LYS A 58 -11.74 4.31 22.46
N PHE A 59 -11.63 4.40 21.12
CA PHE A 59 -10.43 4.05 20.40
C PHE A 59 -9.22 4.90 20.81
N PHE A 60 -9.39 6.22 20.94
CA PHE A 60 -8.30 7.07 21.41
C PHE A 60 -7.88 6.76 22.84
N LYS A 61 -8.82 6.40 23.71
CA LYS A 61 -8.56 6.06 25.13
C LYS A 61 -7.95 4.68 25.27
N ASN A 62 -8.59 3.66 24.72
CA ASN A 62 -8.24 2.25 24.94
C ASN A 62 -7.20 1.72 23.96
N LYS A 63 -6.91 2.44 22.85
CA LYS A 63 -5.99 2.04 21.78
C LYS A 63 -6.40 0.73 21.09
N VAL A 64 -7.68 0.42 21.13
CA VAL A 64 -8.28 -0.77 20.53
C VAL A 64 -9.69 -0.46 20.08
N MET A 65 -10.08 -0.99 18.91
CA MET A 65 -11.45 -0.95 18.38
C MET A 65 -11.78 -2.31 17.78
N GLU A 66 -13.01 -2.77 17.96
CA GLU A 66 -13.49 -4.01 17.37
C GLU A 66 -13.98 -3.74 15.94
N LYS A 67 -13.89 -4.76 15.08
CA LYS A 67 -14.32 -4.68 13.68
C LYS A 67 -15.81 -4.34 13.55
N LYS A 68 -16.65 -4.88 14.43
CA LYS A 68 -18.11 -4.62 14.48
C LYS A 68 -18.49 -3.16 14.75
N ASP A 69 -17.56 -2.36 15.32
CA ASP A 69 -17.76 -0.93 15.59
C ASP A 69 -17.52 -0.05 14.35
N LEU A 70 -17.12 -0.68 13.22
CA LEU A 70 -16.85 -0.03 11.96
C LEU A 70 -17.91 -0.35 10.92
N THR A 71 -18.17 0.62 10.06
CA THR A 71 -18.98 0.44 8.87
C THR A 71 -18.22 0.90 7.63
N PHE A 72 -18.49 0.27 6.52
CA PHE A 72 -17.97 0.61 5.19
C PHE A 72 -19.14 0.85 4.26
N TYR A 73 -19.06 1.87 3.42
CA TYR A 73 -20.09 2.12 2.43
C TYR A 73 -19.87 1.23 1.21
N ASP A 74 -20.77 0.31 0.99
CA ASP A 74 -20.79 -0.57 -0.18
C ASP A 74 -21.50 0.15 -1.34
N GLU A 75 -20.74 0.53 -2.36
CA GLU A 75 -21.26 1.26 -3.52
C GLU A 75 -22.20 0.41 -4.39
N GLU A 76 -21.99 -0.90 -4.44
CA GLU A 76 -22.84 -1.81 -5.23
C GLU A 76 -24.22 -1.94 -4.60
N ASN A 77 -24.28 -2.17 -3.30
CA ASN A 77 -25.52 -2.33 -2.55
C ASN A 77 -26.10 -1.03 -2.00
N LYS A 78 -25.37 0.10 -2.12
CA LYS A 78 -25.73 1.43 -1.61
C LYS A 78 -26.11 1.42 -0.13
N CYS A 79 -25.41 0.66 0.68
CA CYS A 79 -25.65 0.53 2.11
C CYS A 79 -24.33 0.44 2.90
N TYR A 80 -24.43 0.72 4.20
CA TYR A 80 -23.32 0.53 5.11
C TYR A 80 -23.29 -0.91 5.64
N VAL A 81 -22.16 -1.57 5.49
CA VAL A 81 -21.92 -2.95 5.92
C VAL A 81 -20.71 -3.06 6.82
N GLU A 82 -20.56 -4.17 7.53
CA GLU A 82 -19.33 -4.46 8.25
C GLU A 82 -18.17 -4.70 7.28
N PRO A 83 -17.02 -4.00 7.43
CA PRO A 83 -15.91 -4.12 6.49
C PRO A 83 -15.28 -5.52 6.54
N LYS A 84 -14.94 -6.09 5.38
CA LYS A 84 -14.06 -7.26 5.29
C LYS A 84 -12.62 -6.77 5.35
N LEU A 85 -11.90 -7.12 6.41
CA LEU A 85 -10.55 -6.63 6.65
C LEU A 85 -9.52 -7.74 6.52
N GLU A 86 -8.41 -7.42 5.86
CA GLU A 86 -7.24 -8.28 5.75
C GLU A 86 -6.19 -7.94 6.82
N ILE A 87 -5.39 -8.92 7.23
CA ILE A 87 -4.32 -8.70 8.23
C ILE A 87 -3.35 -7.63 7.70
N ASN A 88 -3.00 -6.70 8.57
CA ASN A 88 -2.16 -5.53 8.27
C ASN A 88 -2.82 -4.47 7.38
N GLN A 89 -4.09 -4.59 7.04
CA GLN A 89 -4.80 -3.54 6.32
C GLN A 89 -4.89 -2.26 7.14
N PHE A 90 -4.61 -1.14 6.50
CA PHE A 90 -4.72 0.20 7.09
C PHE A 90 -6.10 0.78 6.94
N LEU A 91 -6.52 1.54 7.94
CA LEU A 91 -7.83 2.15 8.01
C LEU A 91 -7.72 3.66 8.21
N ILE A 92 -8.48 4.42 7.41
CA ILE A 92 -8.80 5.80 7.66
C ILE A 92 -10.20 5.80 8.26
N ILE A 93 -10.30 6.09 9.55
CA ILE A 93 -11.53 5.97 10.32
C ILE A 93 -12.16 7.36 10.43
N HIS A 94 -13.30 7.53 9.81
CA HIS A 94 -14.10 8.77 9.85
C HIS A 94 -15.15 8.70 10.93
N CYS A 95 -15.46 9.84 11.54
CA CYS A 95 -16.55 9.96 12.48
C CYS A 95 -17.84 10.33 11.74
N ASN A 96 -18.93 9.55 11.91
CA ASN A 96 -20.22 9.83 11.30
C ASN A 96 -20.82 11.16 11.76
N ASP A 97 -20.53 11.54 13.01
CA ASP A 97 -21.13 12.70 13.65
C ASP A 97 -20.31 13.99 13.44
N ASN A 98 -19.06 13.84 12.97
CA ASN A 98 -18.14 14.97 12.83
C ASN A 98 -17.04 14.69 11.79
N ASP A 99 -17.19 15.22 10.60
CA ASP A 99 -16.26 15.05 9.47
C ASP A 99 -14.83 15.52 9.74
N LYS A 100 -14.63 16.36 10.76
CA LYS A 100 -13.29 16.84 11.15
C LYS A 100 -12.53 15.85 12.04
N GLN A 101 -13.23 14.87 12.61
CA GLN A 101 -12.60 13.86 13.46
C GLN A 101 -12.28 12.61 12.66
N THR A 102 -10.99 12.34 12.52
CA THR A 102 -10.49 11.14 11.86
C THR A 102 -9.45 10.46 12.73
N ALA A 103 -9.32 9.14 12.59
CA ALA A 103 -8.23 8.37 13.16
C ALA A 103 -7.58 7.46 12.13
N LEU A 104 -6.34 7.10 12.37
CA LEU A 104 -5.63 6.11 11.57
C LEU A 104 -5.43 4.85 12.39
N GLY A 105 -5.77 3.72 11.79
CA GLY A 105 -5.64 2.42 12.43
C GLY A 105 -5.09 1.37 11.49
N ARG A 106 -4.73 0.23 12.07
CA ARG A 106 -4.31 -0.98 11.36
C ARG A 106 -4.99 -2.18 11.99
N PHE A 107 -5.52 -3.06 11.15
CA PHE A 107 -6.10 -4.32 11.59
C PHE A 107 -4.98 -5.34 11.86
N ASP A 108 -4.91 -5.90 13.07
CA ASP A 108 -3.86 -6.85 13.46
C ASP A 108 -4.27 -8.32 13.28
N GLY A 109 -5.44 -8.56 12.67
CA GLY A 109 -6.04 -9.88 12.50
C GLY A 109 -7.14 -10.19 13.54
N LYS A 110 -7.25 -9.38 14.60
CA LYS A 110 -8.28 -9.52 15.66
C LYS A 110 -9.00 -8.20 15.93
N VAL A 111 -8.24 -7.15 16.11
CA VAL A 111 -8.74 -5.80 16.46
C VAL A 111 -8.01 -4.73 15.66
N ILE A 112 -8.58 -3.55 15.64
CA ILE A 112 -7.96 -2.37 15.05
C ILE A 112 -7.14 -1.66 16.14
N ARG A 113 -5.88 -1.34 15.82
CA ARG A 113 -4.97 -0.59 16.68
C ARG A 113 -4.54 0.70 16.02
N PRO A 114 -4.28 1.76 16.79
CA PRO A 114 -3.66 2.97 16.24
C PRO A 114 -2.28 2.65 15.68
N LEU A 115 -1.80 3.48 14.77
CA LEU A 115 -0.44 3.35 14.25
C LEU A 115 0.57 3.48 15.39
N LEU A 116 1.63 2.69 15.33
CA LEU A 116 2.77 2.77 16.26
C LEU A 116 3.62 4.01 15.94
N TYR A 117 3.69 4.36 14.64
CA TYR A 117 4.38 5.55 14.20
C TYR A 117 3.67 6.80 14.72
N LYS A 118 4.38 7.61 15.50
CA LYS A 118 3.90 8.91 16.01
C LYS A 118 4.57 10.03 15.23
N ASP A 119 3.84 11.11 14.99
CA ASP A 119 4.33 12.26 14.20
C ASP A 119 5.63 12.89 14.75
N ASN A 120 5.96 12.67 16.02
CA ASN A 120 7.19 13.12 16.65
C ASN A 120 8.39 12.18 16.44
N ASN A 121 8.18 10.99 15.86
CA ASN A 121 9.26 10.05 15.60
C ASN A 121 9.82 10.30 14.20
N ASN A 122 10.75 11.21 14.07
CA ASN A 122 11.47 11.44 12.82
C ASN A 122 12.39 10.25 12.52
N ILE A 123 12.20 9.61 11.40
CA ILE A 123 13.09 8.55 10.92
C ILE A 123 14.20 9.23 10.10
N MET A 124 15.42 9.22 10.62
CA MET A 124 16.58 9.89 9.99
C MET A 124 16.30 11.37 9.64
N GLY A 125 15.53 12.08 10.48
CA GLY A 125 15.14 13.47 10.24
C GLY A 125 14.01 13.66 9.22
N ILE A 126 13.42 12.58 8.70
CA ILE A 126 12.35 12.64 7.69
C ILE A 126 10.99 12.42 8.36
N SER A 127 10.04 13.29 8.03
CA SER A 127 8.65 13.22 8.51
C SER A 127 7.68 12.95 7.36
N PRO A 128 6.63 12.15 7.56
CA PRO A 128 5.58 11.92 6.57
C PRO A 128 4.74 13.18 6.38
N ARG A 129 4.41 13.51 5.13
CA ARG A 129 3.60 14.67 4.76
C ARG A 129 2.14 14.34 4.50
N ASN A 130 1.80 13.06 4.35
CA ASN A 130 0.45 12.59 4.08
C ASN A 130 0.19 11.20 4.69
N VAL A 131 -1.08 10.79 4.69
CA VAL A 131 -1.53 9.52 5.29
C VAL A 131 -0.85 8.31 4.64
N GLY A 132 -0.70 8.30 3.31
CA GLY A 132 -0.02 7.21 2.60
C GLY A 132 1.42 7.01 3.06
N GLN A 133 2.16 8.11 3.29
CA GLN A 133 3.51 8.05 3.83
C GLN A 133 3.55 7.59 5.29
N LYS A 134 2.53 7.93 6.12
CA LYS A 134 2.40 7.39 7.49
C LYS A 134 2.20 5.87 7.46
N PHE A 135 1.34 5.37 6.60
CA PHE A 135 1.12 3.94 6.42
C PHE A 135 2.38 3.22 5.92
N MET A 136 3.08 3.82 4.96
CA MET A 136 4.34 3.27 4.46
C MET A 136 5.40 3.17 5.57
N LEU A 137 5.58 4.21 6.38
CA LEU A 137 6.51 4.20 7.51
C LEU A 137 6.11 3.16 8.56
N GLU A 138 4.82 3.02 8.87
CA GLU A 138 4.32 1.99 9.77
C GLU A 138 4.68 0.60 9.26
N CYS A 139 4.40 0.29 7.98
CA CYS A 139 4.75 -0.99 7.36
C CYS A 139 6.25 -1.29 7.42
N LEU A 140 7.05 -0.34 6.98
CA LEU A 140 8.51 -0.49 6.92
C LEU A 140 9.14 -0.65 8.31
N SER A 141 8.52 -0.04 9.33
CA SER A 141 9.00 -0.10 10.73
C SER A 141 8.58 -1.38 11.45
N MET A 142 7.63 -2.15 10.92
CA MET A 142 7.21 -3.41 11.52
C MET A 142 8.35 -4.41 11.62
N ASP A 143 8.21 -5.31 12.61
CA ASP A 143 9.05 -6.50 12.71
C ASP A 143 8.82 -7.43 11.51
N ALA A 144 9.90 -8.05 11.01
CA ALA A 144 9.84 -8.97 9.87
C ALA A 144 8.91 -10.18 10.11
N LYS A 145 8.67 -10.57 11.38
CA LYS A 145 7.70 -11.62 11.71
C LYS A 145 6.26 -11.20 11.44
N LYS A 146 5.96 -9.88 11.53
CA LYS A 146 4.61 -9.34 11.31
C LYS A 146 4.39 -8.90 9.86
N ALA A 147 5.44 -8.41 9.21
CA ALA A 147 5.43 -7.97 7.82
C ALA A 147 6.72 -8.45 7.12
N PRO A 148 6.81 -9.74 6.76
CA PRO A 148 8.01 -10.32 6.15
C PRO A 148 8.28 -9.77 4.74
N LEU A 149 7.25 -9.30 4.05
CA LEU A 149 7.32 -8.68 2.73
C LEU A 149 6.45 -7.42 2.72
N VAL A 150 7.01 -6.31 2.27
CA VAL A 150 6.30 -5.05 2.10
C VAL A 150 6.41 -4.60 0.64
N ILE A 151 5.28 -4.49 -0.04
CA ILE A 151 5.21 -4.00 -1.42
C ILE A 151 4.66 -2.57 -1.39
N ILE A 152 5.45 -1.62 -1.89
CA ILE A 152 5.07 -0.20 -1.93
C ILE A 152 4.76 0.19 -3.37
N LYS A 153 3.50 0.43 -3.67
CA LYS A 153 3.00 0.88 -4.98
C LYS A 153 2.54 2.34 -4.90
N GLY A 154 2.83 3.10 -5.92
CA GLY A 154 2.39 4.49 -6.01
C GLY A 154 3.13 5.26 -7.10
N PRO A 155 2.65 6.46 -7.50
CA PRO A 155 3.23 7.26 -8.57
C PRO A 155 4.67 7.68 -8.29
N ALA A 156 5.39 8.10 -9.32
CA ALA A 156 6.72 8.67 -9.19
C ALA A 156 6.69 9.93 -8.31
N GLY A 157 7.80 10.24 -7.63
CA GLY A 157 7.91 11.44 -6.78
C GLY A 157 7.26 11.34 -5.39
N THR A 158 6.68 10.20 -5.00
CA THR A 158 6.01 10.01 -3.69
C THR A 158 6.96 9.62 -2.55
N ALA A 159 8.26 9.78 -2.75
CA ALA A 159 9.33 9.52 -1.78
C ALA A 159 9.45 8.06 -1.29
N LYS A 160 8.98 7.07 -2.07
CA LYS A 160 9.04 5.65 -1.69
C LYS A 160 10.45 5.18 -1.36
N THR A 161 11.39 5.41 -2.26
CA THR A 161 12.80 5.01 -2.09
C THR A 161 13.43 5.73 -0.91
N LEU A 162 13.14 7.03 -0.73
CA LEU A 162 13.68 7.82 0.37
C LEU A 162 13.27 7.23 1.73
N PHE A 163 11.99 6.94 1.94
CA PHE A 163 11.49 6.35 3.18
C PHE A 163 12.01 4.93 3.39
N SER A 164 12.09 4.12 2.33
CA SER A 164 12.63 2.76 2.43
C SER A 164 14.08 2.75 2.87
N LEU A 165 14.92 3.63 2.31
CA LEU A 165 16.32 3.78 2.70
C LEU A 165 16.45 4.32 4.13
N ALA A 166 15.66 5.35 4.49
CA ALA A 166 15.72 5.93 5.83
C ALA A 166 15.38 4.91 6.92
N VAL A 167 14.29 4.14 6.72
CA VAL A 167 13.91 3.07 7.68
C VAL A 167 14.94 1.94 7.69
N GLY A 168 15.48 1.56 6.54
CA GLY A 168 16.53 0.54 6.45
C GLY A 168 17.76 0.94 7.24
N LEU A 169 18.26 2.15 7.06
CA LEU A 169 19.39 2.69 7.81
C LEU A 169 19.10 2.79 9.33
N GLN A 170 17.92 3.26 9.70
CA GLN A 170 17.50 3.36 11.11
C GLN A 170 17.45 1.99 11.81
N LYS A 171 17.20 0.90 11.09
CA LYS A 171 17.19 -0.46 11.66
C LYS A 171 18.58 -1.08 11.84
N ILE A 172 19.58 -0.54 11.17
CA ILE A 172 20.97 -1.04 11.23
C ILE A 172 21.78 -0.29 12.28
N LEU A 173 21.47 0.98 12.48
CA LEU A 173 22.11 1.85 13.48
C LEU A 173 21.55 1.61 14.88
#